data_981dda52a75edd64ae12a6a2db641d5b
#
_entry.id   981dda52a75edd64ae12a6a2db641d5b
#
_cell.length_a   1.000
_cell.length_b   1.000
_cell.length_c   1.000
_cell.angle_alpha   90.00
_cell.angle_beta   90.00
_cell.angle_gamma   90.00
#
_symmetry.space_group_name_H-M   'P 1'
#
loop_
_entity.id
_entity.type
_entity.pdbx_description
1 polymer ?
#
loop_
_entity_poly.entity_id
_entity_poly.type
_entity_poly.pdbx_seq_one_letter_code
_entity_poly.pdbx_strand_id
1 'polypeptide(L)'
;KFDIAMEFNVGGGKIQSSSDLVSGEVIKPWGSYKTFEKGEGYLVKRMTVFSDEILSLQSHNHRSEYWFVAEGVATVECDSETMLLTKHESTFIPLGAKHRLSNMGEELLKVIEVQVGDVLSEDDIIRYEDRYDRN
;
A
#
# COMPACT_ATOMS: atom_id res chain seq x y z
N LYS A 1 2.54 -19.13 -11.70
CA LYS A 1 2.93 -18.84 -11.23
C LYS A 1 3.10 -18.36 -10.30
N PHE A 2 3.07 -18.34 -9.81
CA PHE A 2 3.38 -17.86 -9.00
C PHE A 2 4.14 -18.15 -8.23
N ASP A 3 4.77 -18.43 -8.33
CA ASP A 3 5.52 -18.50 -7.50
C ASP A 3 6.43 -17.64 -7.33
N ILE A 4 6.32 -16.89 -7.44
CA ILE A 4 7.08 -16.08 -7.19
C ILE A 4 7.46 -15.66 -6.14
N ALA A 5 7.20 -16.24 -5.74
CA ALA A 5 7.55 -16.06 -4.91
C ALA A 5 8.13 -16.41 -4.25
N MET A 6 8.22 -17.05 -4.54
CA MET A 6 8.79 -17.31 -4.21
C MET A 6 9.70 -17.41 -4.12
N GLU A 7 10.05 -17.61 -4.50
CA GLU A 7 11.02 -17.51 -4.62
C GLU A 7 11.46 -16.98 -4.09
N PHE A 8 11.27 -17.17 -3.81
CA PHE A 8 11.61 -16.55 -3.42
C PHE A 8 11.78 -16.38 -2.63
N ASN A 9 11.83 -16.76 -2.54
CA ASN A 9 12.17 -16.60 -1.91
C ASN A 9 12.48 -16.47 -1.57
N VAL A 10 12.54 -16.98 -1.62
CA VAL A 10 13.05 -16.92 -1.49
C VAL A 10 13.51 -16.74 -1.11
N GLY A 11 13.39 -17.11 -0.99
CA GLY A 11 14.09 -17.02 -0.81
C GLY A 11 14.33 -16.83 -0.07
N GLY A 12 14.37 -17.10 0.16
CA GLY A 12 14.80 -16.94 0.74
C GLY A 12 14.98 -16.67 1.61
N GLY A 13 15.06 -16.92 1.80
CA GLY A 13 15.39 -16.63 2.47
C GLY A 13 15.93 -16.30 3.18
N LYS A 14 16.55 -16.31 3.10
CA LYS A 14 17.22 -15.87 3.73
C LYS A 14 17.35 -15.28 4.57
N ILE A 15 17.89 -15.56 5.02
CA ILE A 15 17.97 -14.87 5.95
C ILE A 15 17.84 -14.08 6.13
N GLN A 16 17.76 -14.00 6.62
CA GLN A 16 17.53 -12.78 6.68
C GLN A 16 18.14 -12.02 7.72
N SER A 17 19.09 -11.17 7.47
CA SER A 17 19.67 -10.26 8.44
C SER A 17 18.69 -9.11 8.65
N SER A 18 18.88 -8.36 9.74
CA SER A 18 18.00 -7.21 9.95
C SER A 18 18.20 -6.15 8.90
N SER A 19 19.37 -6.07 8.27
CA SER A 19 19.55 -5.13 7.18
C SER A 19 18.68 -5.52 5.98
N ASP A 20 18.45 -6.82 5.77
CA ASP A 20 17.55 -7.26 4.73
C ASP A 20 16.12 -6.88 5.04
N LEU A 21 15.75 -6.92 6.32
CA LEU A 21 14.40 -6.56 6.73
C LEU A 21 14.09 -5.10 6.44
N VAL A 22 15.08 -4.21 6.57
CA VAL A 22 14.85 -2.80 6.30
C VAL A 22 15.21 -2.42 4.88
N SER A 23 15.89 -3.30 4.14
CA SER A 23 16.27 -3.01 2.77
C SER A 23 15.05 -2.90 1.89
N GLY A 24 14.90 -1.76 1.22
CA GLY A 24 13.75 -1.52 0.36
C GLY A 24 12.50 -1.06 1.09
N GLU A 25 12.48 -1.13 2.43
CA GLU A 25 11.36 -0.59 3.19
C GLU A 25 11.51 0.92 3.34
N VAL A 26 10.45 1.64 3.02
CA VAL A 26 10.39 3.08 3.23
C VAL A 26 9.53 3.30 4.46
N ILE A 27 10.13 3.89 5.50
CA ILE A 27 9.46 4.05 6.78
C ILE A 27 8.58 5.29 6.74
N LYS A 28 7.36 5.15 7.21
CA LYS A 28 6.37 6.22 7.29
C LYS A 28 5.80 6.27 8.70
N PRO A 29 5.15 7.38 9.09
CA PRO A 29 4.58 7.47 10.43
C PRO A 29 3.55 6.36 10.72
N TRP A 30 2.86 5.88 9.69
CA TRP A 30 1.80 4.89 9.83
C TRP A 30 2.29 3.44 9.64
N GLY A 31 3.54 3.25 9.27
CA GLY A 31 4.08 1.92 9.02
C GLY A 31 5.21 1.96 8.03
N SER A 32 5.07 1.24 6.94
CA SER A 32 6.11 1.21 5.92
C SER A 32 5.54 0.74 4.59
N TYR A 33 6.32 0.92 3.52
CA TYR A 33 5.99 0.26 2.26
C TYR A 33 7.28 -0.22 1.59
N LYS A 34 7.11 -1.18 0.69
CA LYS A 34 8.23 -1.71 -0.07
C LYS A 34 7.78 -1.91 -1.51
N THR A 35 8.57 -1.38 -2.45
CA THR A 35 8.30 -1.57 -3.87
C THR A 35 8.97 -2.85 -4.33
N PHE A 36 8.20 -3.76 -4.92
CA PHE A 36 8.70 -5.05 -5.39
C PHE A 36 9.03 -5.05 -6.86
N GLU A 37 8.28 -4.27 -7.64
CA GLU A 37 8.53 -4.23 -9.07
C GLU A 37 7.99 -2.93 -9.64
N LYS A 38 8.76 -2.35 -10.57
CA LYS A 38 8.31 -1.19 -11.32
C LYS A 38 8.60 -1.46 -12.79
N GLY A 39 7.53 -1.49 -13.58
CA GLY A 39 7.65 -1.68 -15.00
C GLY A 39 7.17 -0.45 -15.75
N GLU A 40 6.96 -0.62 -17.04
CA GLU A 40 6.43 0.45 -17.86
C GLU A 40 4.92 0.48 -17.66
N GLY A 41 4.42 1.56 -17.05
CA GLY A 41 3.00 1.73 -16.85
C GLY A 41 2.44 1.07 -15.60
N TYR A 42 3.28 0.45 -14.77
CA TYR A 42 2.78 -0.17 -13.53
C TYR A 42 3.85 -0.23 -12.45
N LEU A 43 3.40 -0.34 -11.22
CA LEU A 43 4.26 -0.48 -10.06
C LEU A 43 3.54 -1.34 -9.03
N VAL A 44 4.28 -2.27 -8.40
CA VAL A 44 3.73 -3.17 -7.38
C VAL A 44 4.45 -2.92 -6.08
N LYS A 45 3.68 -2.68 -5.00
CA LYS A 45 4.29 -2.51 -3.69
C LYS A 45 3.38 -3.10 -2.62
N ARG A 46 3.99 -3.33 -1.45
CA ARG A 46 3.25 -3.75 -0.26
C ARG A 46 3.29 -2.62 0.75
N MET A 47 2.12 -2.28 1.29
CA MET A 47 2.01 -1.34 2.41
C MET A 47 1.77 -2.15 3.67
N THR A 48 2.48 -1.80 4.74
CA THR A 48 2.32 -2.39 6.06
C THR A 48 1.84 -1.27 6.97
N VAL A 49 0.64 -1.42 7.53
CA VAL A 49 0.02 -0.36 8.33
C VAL A 49 -0.16 -0.88 9.75
N PHE A 50 0.41 -0.16 10.71
CA PHE A 50 0.31 -0.53 12.12
C PHE A 50 -1.11 -0.33 12.61
N SER A 51 -1.46 -1.08 13.67
CA SER A 51 -2.76 -0.96 14.30
C SER A 51 -3.04 0.49 14.67
N ASP A 52 -4.27 0.93 14.41
CA ASP A 52 -4.76 2.25 14.78
C ASP A 52 -4.08 3.40 14.03
N GLU A 53 -3.49 3.12 12.88
CA GLU A 53 -2.87 4.16 12.05
C GLU A 53 -3.73 4.44 10.83
N ILE A 54 -3.66 5.70 10.38
CA ILE A 54 -4.51 6.21 9.30
C ILE A 54 -3.64 6.97 8.32
N LEU A 55 -3.68 6.58 7.04
CA LEU A 55 -2.95 7.31 6.01
C LEU A 55 -3.70 8.60 5.67
N SER A 56 -3.07 9.47 4.89
CA SER A 56 -3.71 10.71 4.48
C SER A 56 -4.88 10.45 3.54
N LEU A 57 -5.85 11.36 3.57
CA LEU A 57 -6.87 11.41 2.52
C LEU A 57 -6.23 12.08 1.33
N GLN A 58 -6.16 11.37 0.21
CA GLN A 58 -5.30 11.78 -0.89
C GLN A 58 -5.90 11.42 -2.25
N SER A 59 -5.38 12.05 -3.30
CA SER A 59 -5.70 11.68 -4.66
C SER A 59 -4.44 11.75 -5.51
N HIS A 60 -4.50 11.11 -6.68
CA HIS A 60 -3.39 11.08 -7.63
C HIS A 60 -3.91 11.47 -9.00
N ASN A 61 -3.10 12.25 -9.75
CA ASN A 61 -3.52 12.77 -11.04
C ASN A 61 -3.13 11.89 -12.21
N HIS A 62 -2.21 10.95 -11.99
CA HIS A 62 -1.59 10.21 -13.09
C HIS A 62 -1.69 8.71 -12.95
N ARG A 63 -2.39 8.21 -11.91
CA ARG A 63 -2.49 6.76 -11.72
C ARG A 63 -3.80 6.36 -11.05
N SER A 64 -4.22 5.14 -11.34
CA SER A 64 -5.24 4.43 -10.57
C SER A 64 -4.53 3.34 -9.77
N GLU A 65 -5.24 2.71 -8.83
CA GLU A 65 -4.64 1.72 -7.94
C GLU A 65 -5.58 0.55 -7.73
N TYR A 66 -4.98 -0.64 -7.56
CA TYR A 66 -5.68 -1.83 -7.11
C TYR A 66 -5.12 -2.20 -5.75
N TRP A 67 -5.98 -2.45 -4.80
CA TRP A 67 -5.57 -2.80 -3.43
C TRP A 67 -6.10 -4.19 -3.09
N PHE A 68 -5.19 -5.06 -2.65
CA PHE A 68 -5.51 -6.44 -2.24
C PHE A 68 -5.04 -6.62 -0.81
N VAL A 69 -5.96 -7.07 0.08
CA VAL A 69 -5.61 -7.26 1.50
C VAL A 69 -4.96 -8.62 1.67
N ALA A 70 -3.68 -8.62 2.02
CA ALA A 70 -2.93 -9.85 2.24
C ALA A 70 -3.07 -10.33 3.68
N GLU A 71 -3.11 -9.41 4.65
CA GLU A 71 -3.27 -9.72 6.07
C GLU A 71 -4.01 -8.58 6.75
N GLY A 72 -4.83 -8.91 7.73
CA GLY A 72 -5.53 -7.92 8.53
C GLY A 72 -6.84 -7.48 7.92
N VAL A 73 -7.34 -6.34 8.37
CA VAL A 73 -8.61 -5.77 7.91
C VAL A 73 -8.36 -4.32 7.53
N ALA A 74 -8.73 -3.97 6.31
CA ALA A 74 -8.53 -2.62 5.81
C ALA A 74 -9.85 -1.85 5.88
N THR A 75 -9.78 -0.60 6.37
CA THR A 75 -10.87 0.35 6.22
C THR A 75 -10.49 1.25 5.07
N VAL A 76 -11.31 1.27 4.03
CA VAL A 76 -11.03 2.02 2.81
C VAL A 76 -12.10 3.06 2.61
N GLU A 77 -11.68 4.33 2.46
CA GLU A 77 -12.57 5.40 2.05
C GLU A 77 -12.24 5.75 0.62
N CYS A 78 -13.28 5.88 -0.20
CA CYS A 78 -13.10 6.25 -1.59
C CYS A 78 -14.30 7.08 -2.01
N ASP A 79 -14.06 8.35 -2.34
CA ASP A 79 -15.09 9.29 -2.78
C ASP A 79 -16.30 9.28 -1.84
N SER A 80 -16.05 9.43 -0.55
CA SER A 80 -17.07 9.54 0.50
C SER A 80 -17.75 8.22 0.85
N GLU A 81 -17.35 7.12 0.24
CA GLU A 81 -17.85 5.80 0.63
C GLU A 81 -16.81 5.09 1.48
N THR A 82 -17.27 4.32 2.46
CA THR A 82 -16.38 3.58 3.33
C THR A 82 -16.69 2.10 3.21
N MET A 83 -15.65 1.29 3.06
CA MET A 83 -15.81 -0.16 2.99
C MET A 83 -14.78 -0.84 3.87
N LEU A 84 -15.14 -2.02 4.36
CA LEU A 84 -14.22 -2.87 5.09
C LEU A 84 -13.82 -4.01 4.18
N LEU A 85 -12.51 -4.22 4.06
CA LEU A 85 -11.98 -5.34 3.27
C LEU A 85 -11.26 -6.27 4.22
N THR A 86 -11.67 -7.53 4.21
CA THR A 86 -11.00 -8.55 5.01
C THR A 86 -9.98 -9.28 4.15
N LYS A 87 -9.30 -10.23 4.77
CA LYS A 87 -8.19 -10.94 4.13
C LYS A 87 -8.61 -11.48 2.77
N HIS A 88 -7.81 -11.17 1.74
CA HIS A 88 -7.93 -11.61 0.35
C HIS A 88 -9.05 -10.91 -0.42
N GLU A 89 -9.62 -9.87 0.13
CA GLU A 89 -10.54 -9.01 -0.63
C GLU A 89 -9.77 -7.87 -1.26
N SER A 90 -10.33 -7.27 -2.30
CA SER A 90 -9.65 -6.22 -3.06
C SER A 90 -10.63 -5.14 -3.49
N THR A 91 -10.06 -3.99 -3.87
CA THR A 91 -10.85 -2.89 -4.41
C THR A 91 -10.02 -2.13 -5.43
N PHE A 92 -10.71 -1.41 -6.30
CA PHE A 92 -10.08 -0.55 -7.30
C PHE A 92 -10.29 0.90 -6.90
N ILE A 93 -9.21 1.69 -6.94
CA ILE A 93 -9.24 3.12 -6.65
C ILE A 93 -9.07 3.85 -7.98
N PRO A 94 -10.12 4.51 -8.49
CA PRO A 94 -10.03 5.17 -9.79
C PRO A 94 -9.09 6.37 -9.75
N LEU A 95 -8.55 6.70 -10.91
CA LEU A 95 -7.71 7.88 -11.09
C LEU A 95 -8.49 9.11 -10.62
N GLY A 96 -7.86 9.94 -9.80
CA GLY A 96 -8.46 11.17 -9.31
C GLY A 96 -9.37 11.03 -8.11
N ALA A 97 -9.72 9.80 -7.72
CA ALA A 97 -10.61 9.60 -6.57
C ALA A 97 -9.90 9.97 -5.26
N LYS A 98 -10.63 10.60 -4.36
CA LYS A 98 -10.12 10.87 -3.02
C LYS A 98 -10.24 9.60 -2.20
N HIS A 99 -9.13 9.13 -1.67
CA HIS A 99 -9.14 7.85 -0.97
C HIS A 99 -8.22 7.87 0.24
N ARG A 100 -8.48 6.94 1.16
CA ARG A 100 -7.73 6.82 2.41
C ARG A 100 -7.76 5.37 2.86
N LEU A 101 -6.61 4.89 3.31
CA LEU A 101 -6.47 3.57 3.91
C LEU A 101 -6.25 3.72 5.40
N SER A 102 -6.93 2.92 6.19
CA SER A 102 -6.80 2.93 7.65
C SER A 102 -6.76 1.52 8.17
N ASN A 103 -6.04 1.33 9.28
CA ASN A 103 -6.06 0.07 10.01
C ASN A 103 -6.70 0.32 11.38
N MET A 104 -8.00 0.09 11.44
CA MET A 104 -8.75 0.27 12.68
C MET A 104 -8.80 -0.99 13.52
N GLY A 105 -8.15 -2.07 13.07
CA GLY A 105 -8.10 -3.32 13.79
C GLY A 105 -6.91 -3.39 14.73
N GLU A 106 -6.77 -4.53 15.41
CA GLU A 106 -5.70 -4.72 16.38
C GLU A 106 -4.48 -5.38 15.75
N GLU A 107 -4.64 -5.98 14.59
CA GLU A 107 -3.56 -6.70 13.93
C GLU A 107 -2.91 -5.85 12.86
N LEU A 108 -1.71 -6.24 12.49
CA LEU A 108 -1.00 -5.59 11.41
C LEU A 108 -1.79 -5.76 10.11
N LEU A 109 -1.83 -4.71 9.31
CA LEU A 109 -2.50 -4.74 8.00
C LEU A 109 -1.44 -4.74 6.91
N LYS A 110 -1.57 -5.66 5.95
CA LYS A 110 -0.69 -5.67 4.78
C LYS A 110 -1.55 -5.63 3.53
N VAL A 111 -1.28 -4.64 2.69
CA VAL A 111 -2.01 -4.42 1.44
C VAL A 111 -1.03 -4.45 0.29
N ILE A 112 -1.35 -5.26 -0.72
CA ILE A 112 -0.59 -5.27 -1.97
C ILE A 112 -1.25 -4.26 -2.89
N GLU A 113 -0.47 -3.28 -3.31
CA GLU A 113 -0.96 -2.20 -4.15
C GLU A 113 -0.34 -2.30 -5.54
N VAL A 114 -1.17 -2.24 -6.57
CA VAL A 114 -0.71 -2.14 -7.95
C VAL A 114 -1.12 -0.77 -8.46
N GLN A 115 -0.13 0.04 -8.82
CA GLN A 115 -0.36 1.34 -9.42
C GLN A 115 -0.29 1.20 -10.93
N VAL A 116 -1.21 1.84 -11.63
CA VAL A 116 -1.28 1.78 -13.09
C VAL A 116 -1.41 3.20 -13.62
N GLY A 117 -0.48 3.61 -14.48
CA GLY A 117 -0.52 4.95 -15.05
C GLY A 117 0.76 5.32 -15.76
N ASP A 118 0.74 6.53 -16.31
CA ASP A 118 1.88 7.04 -17.09
C ASP A 118 3.00 7.59 -16.21
N VAL A 119 2.64 8.15 -15.07
CA VAL A 119 3.60 8.75 -14.15
C VAL A 119 3.40 8.10 -12.79
N LEU A 120 4.39 7.33 -12.35
CA LEU A 120 4.29 6.57 -11.10
C LEU A 120 5.32 7.11 -10.11
N SER A 121 5.05 8.33 -9.62
CA SER A 121 5.92 9.05 -8.72
C SER A 121 5.23 9.25 -7.38
N GLU A 122 5.98 9.14 -6.29
CA GLU A 122 5.45 9.46 -4.96
C GLU A 122 5.12 10.93 -4.84
N ASP A 123 5.60 11.77 -5.76
CA ASP A 123 5.27 13.19 -5.77
C ASP A 123 3.90 13.45 -6.39
N ASP A 124 3.30 12.47 -7.07
CA ASP A 124 1.97 12.60 -7.64
C ASP A 124 0.93 12.33 -6.56
N ILE A 125 0.81 13.28 -5.63
CA ILE A 125 -0.09 13.13 -4.50
C ILE A 125 -0.62 14.50 -4.08
N ILE A 126 -1.93 14.57 -3.86
CA ILE A 126 -2.56 15.73 -3.24
C ILE A 126 -3.14 15.23 -1.93
N ARG A 127 -2.70 15.79 -0.82
CA ARG A 127 -3.19 15.41 0.49
C ARG A 127 -4.23 16.41 0.95
N TYR A 128 -5.40 15.91 1.36
CA TYR A 128 -6.51 16.74 1.84
C TYR A 128 -6.55 16.76 3.35
N GLU A 129 -6.26 15.62 3.99
CA GLU A 129 -6.19 15.48 5.43
C GLU A 129 -5.06 14.54 5.75
N ASP A 130 -4.24 14.90 6.74
CA ASP A 130 -3.12 14.06 7.12
C ASP A 130 -2.93 14.17 8.63
N ARG A 131 -3.16 13.04 9.33
CA ARG A 131 -3.00 12.92 10.77
C ARG A 131 -1.61 13.36 11.22
N TYR A 132 -0.62 13.21 10.36
CA TYR A 132 0.79 13.47 10.70
C TYR A 132 1.29 14.81 10.21
N ASP A 133 0.39 15.64 9.68
CA ASP A 133 0.68 17.04 9.33
C ASP A 133 1.74 17.19 8.25
N ARG A 134 1.71 16.31 7.26
CA ARG A 134 2.69 16.33 6.18
C ARG A 134 2.26 17.15 4.96
N ASN A 135 1.13 17.80 5.05
CA ASN A 135 0.59 18.57 3.92
C ASN A 135 1.53 19.69 3.49
#